data_463e7e4c92d7ebab101096862d17cf04
#
_entry.id   463e7e4c92d7ebab101096862d17cf04
#
_cell.length_a   1.000
_cell.length_b   1.000
_cell.length_c   1.000
_cell.angle_alpha   90.00
_cell.angle_beta   90.00
_cell.angle_gamma   90.00
#
_symmetry.space_group_name_H-M   'P 1'
#
loop_
_entity.id
_entity.type
_entity.pdbx_description
1 polymer ?
#
loop_
_entity_poly.entity_id
_entity_poly.type
_entity_poly.pdbx_seq_one_letter_code
_entity_poly.pdbx_strand_id
1 'polypeptide(L)'
;MKTYEVYLTDRAERNWREAYEWYAERLQEAAEQWYDTMQTALDSLKHNPQRCPLADENASFPIELRQLNFGSGRKITHRILFAIQPSHVVVYAIRHVAQSEWQPGKD
;
A
#
# COMPACT_ATOMS: atom_id res chain seq x y z
N MET A 1 22.29 4.71 8.85
CA MET A 1 21.26 4.68 7.80
C MET A 1 19.92 5.10 8.37
N LYS A 2 19.17 5.94 7.68
CA LYS A 2 17.91 6.45 8.20
C LYS A 2 16.81 5.37 8.10
N THR A 3 16.08 5.20 9.19
CA THR A 3 14.95 4.29 9.26
C THR A 3 13.67 5.09 9.48
N TYR A 4 12.60 4.71 8.79
CA TYR A 4 11.31 5.38 8.89
C TYR A 4 10.32 4.53 9.66
N GLU A 5 9.46 5.17 10.43
CA GLU A 5 8.28 4.51 10.97
C GLU A 5 7.20 4.53 9.89
N VAL A 6 6.39 3.48 9.83
CA VAL A 6 5.34 3.36 8.82
C VAL A 6 3.98 3.40 9.51
N TYR A 7 3.17 4.37 9.15
CA TYR A 7 1.82 4.54 9.71
C TYR A 7 0.78 4.36 8.61
N LEU A 8 -0.33 3.74 8.95
CA LEU A 8 -1.47 3.58 8.05
C LEU A 8 -2.59 4.52 8.47
N THR A 9 -3.19 5.20 7.49
CA THR A 9 -4.42 5.96 7.73
C THR A 9 -5.58 4.98 7.99
N ASP A 10 -6.69 5.50 8.51
CA ASP A 10 -7.89 4.69 8.70
C ASP A 10 -8.36 4.07 7.39
N ARG A 11 -8.24 4.80 6.27
CA ARG A 11 -8.56 4.26 4.95
C ARG A 11 -7.66 3.09 4.59
N ALA A 12 -6.36 3.23 4.80
CA ALA A 12 -5.41 2.15 4.47
C ALA A 12 -5.69 0.90 5.32
N GLU A 13 -6.01 1.09 6.61
CA GLU A 13 -6.38 -0.03 7.47
C GLU A 13 -7.67 -0.70 6.99
N ARG A 14 -8.67 0.07 6.62
CA ARG A 14 -9.92 -0.46 6.07
C ARG A 14 -9.66 -1.22 4.78
N ASN A 15 -8.81 -0.66 3.91
CA ASN A 15 -8.47 -1.30 2.63
C ASN A 15 -7.88 -2.70 2.83
N TRP A 16 -6.89 -2.85 3.73
CA TRP A 16 -6.27 -4.15 3.88
C TRP A 16 -7.21 -5.15 4.55
N ARG A 17 -8.07 -4.71 5.47
CA ARG A 17 -9.04 -5.58 6.11
C ARG A 17 -10.05 -6.11 5.10
N GLU A 18 -10.55 -5.24 4.22
CA GLU A 18 -11.47 -5.63 3.17
C GLU A 18 -10.84 -6.63 2.21
N ALA A 19 -9.59 -6.40 1.82
CA ALA A 19 -8.85 -7.32 0.96
C ALA A 19 -8.65 -8.67 1.66
N TYR A 20 -8.25 -8.65 2.93
CA TYR A 20 -8.07 -9.86 3.72
C TYR A 20 -9.36 -10.68 3.79
N GLU A 21 -10.48 -10.02 4.09
CA GLU A 21 -11.79 -10.67 4.18
C GLU A 21 -12.20 -11.28 2.85
N TRP A 22 -11.92 -10.58 1.77
CA TRP A 22 -12.22 -11.08 0.42
C TRP A 22 -11.51 -12.40 0.15
N TYR A 23 -10.23 -12.48 0.50
CA TYR A 23 -9.46 -13.72 0.35
C TYR A 23 -9.94 -14.80 1.32
N ALA A 24 -10.21 -14.43 2.57
CA ALA A 24 -10.63 -15.38 3.60
C ALA A 24 -11.95 -16.06 3.28
N GLU A 25 -12.86 -15.35 2.63
CA GLU A 25 -14.14 -15.92 2.20
C GLU A 25 -13.96 -17.02 1.16
N ARG A 26 -12.84 -17.00 0.45
CA ARG A 26 -12.53 -17.97 -0.60
C ARG A 26 -11.62 -19.08 -0.11
N LEU A 27 -10.54 -18.70 0.58
CA LEU A 27 -9.59 -19.64 1.15
C LEU A 27 -8.78 -18.95 2.24
N GLN A 28 -8.93 -19.40 3.48
CA GLN A 28 -8.24 -18.78 4.63
C GLN A 28 -6.72 -18.73 4.44
N GLU A 29 -6.14 -19.79 3.88
CA GLU A 29 -4.71 -19.83 3.62
C GLU A 29 -4.26 -18.73 2.65
N ALA A 30 -5.08 -18.43 1.64
CA ALA A 30 -4.79 -17.36 0.69
C ALA A 30 -4.80 -15.99 1.39
N ALA A 31 -5.71 -15.78 2.34
CA ALA A 31 -5.76 -14.55 3.12
C ALA A 31 -4.49 -14.38 3.95
N GLU A 32 -4.04 -15.44 4.59
CA GLU A 32 -2.83 -15.40 5.42
C GLU A 32 -1.58 -15.13 4.58
N GLN A 33 -1.47 -15.76 3.41
CA GLN A 33 -0.37 -15.52 2.48
C GLN A 33 -0.36 -14.09 1.98
N TRP A 34 -1.53 -13.57 1.63
CA TRP A 34 -1.66 -12.18 1.18
C TRP A 34 -1.26 -11.21 2.28
N TYR A 35 -1.69 -11.47 3.50
CA TYR A 35 -1.35 -10.63 4.66
C TYR A 35 0.16 -10.58 4.89
N ASP A 36 0.82 -11.74 4.84
CA ASP A 36 2.27 -11.81 5.02
C ASP A 36 3.01 -11.04 3.93
N THR A 37 2.56 -11.15 2.70
CA THR A 37 3.12 -10.42 1.55
C THR A 37 2.95 -8.92 1.74
N MET A 38 1.77 -8.48 2.18
CA MET A 38 1.49 -7.08 2.47
C MET A 38 2.39 -6.55 3.59
N GLN A 39 2.53 -7.31 4.68
CA GLN A 39 3.38 -6.91 5.79
C GLN A 39 4.84 -6.76 5.36
N THR A 40 5.34 -7.68 4.56
CA THR A 40 6.69 -7.59 4.02
C THR A 40 6.86 -6.32 3.19
N ALA A 41 5.88 -6.00 2.36
CA ALA A 41 5.91 -4.78 1.55
C ALA A 41 5.91 -3.53 2.42
N LEU A 42 5.03 -3.47 3.43
CA LEU A 42 4.97 -2.34 4.37
C LEU A 42 6.29 -2.18 5.13
N ASP A 43 6.86 -3.28 5.61
CA ASP A 43 8.13 -3.25 6.33
C ASP A 43 9.28 -2.73 5.46
N SER A 44 9.23 -3.01 4.16
CA SER A 44 10.27 -2.55 3.24
C SER A 44 10.31 -1.02 3.13
N LEU A 45 9.21 -0.34 3.45
CA LEU A 45 9.14 1.13 3.42
C LEU A 45 9.91 1.79 4.56
N LYS A 46 10.34 1.02 5.54
CA LYS A 46 11.19 1.52 6.63
C LYS A 46 12.57 1.92 6.14
N HIS A 47 12.98 1.39 5.00
CA HIS A 47 14.32 1.59 4.44
C HIS A 47 14.23 2.14 3.03
N ASN A 48 14.83 3.34 2.84
CA ASN A 48 14.92 3.98 1.53
C ASN A 48 13.59 3.98 0.74
N PRO A 49 12.51 4.53 1.32
CA PRO A 49 11.24 4.60 0.60
C PRO A 49 11.30 5.47 -0.66
N GLN A 50 12.32 6.33 -0.77
CA GLN A 50 12.56 7.19 -1.93
C GLN A 50 12.83 6.37 -3.20
N ARG A 51 13.19 5.12 -3.09
CA ARG A 51 13.39 4.23 -4.24
C ARG A 51 12.11 3.97 -5.02
N CYS A 52 10.96 4.14 -4.37
CA CYS A 52 9.67 3.89 -5.00
C CYS A 52 9.29 5.03 -5.93
N PRO A 53 8.70 4.74 -7.10
CA PRO A 53 8.31 5.78 -8.05
C PRO A 53 7.12 6.58 -7.56
N LEU A 54 6.88 7.72 -8.22
CA LEU A 54 5.66 8.48 -7.98
C LEU A 54 4.46 7.64 -8.43
N ALA A 55 3.37 7.76 -7.68
CA ALA A 55 2.13 7.07 -8.01
C ALA A 55 1.48 7.70 -9.25
N ASP A 56 0.67 6.92 -9.96
CA ASP A 56 -0.08 7.41 -11.10
C ASP A 56 -0.99 8.57 -10.67
N GLU A 57 -1.46 8.55 -9.44
CA GLU A 57 -2.34 9.58 -8.88
C GLU A 57 -1.63 10.85 -8.44
N ASN A 58 -0.28 10.86 -8.46
CA ASN A 58 0.50 11.96 -7.88
C ASN A 58 0.06 13.34 -8.35
N ALA A 59 -0.22 13.50 -9.64
CA ALA A 59 -0.59 14.79 -10.21
C ALA A 59 -1.92 15.33 -9.69
N SER A 60 -2.78 14.46 -9.15
CA SER A 60 -4.11 14.82 -8.65
C SER A 60 -4.14 15.14 -7.15
N PHE A 61 -3.02 15.00 -6.47
CA PHE A 61 -2.94 15.20 -5.02
C PHE A 61 -2.02 16.36 -4.66
N PRO A 62 -2.31 17.08 -3.57
CA PRO A 62 -1.49 18.21 -3.15
C PRO A 62 -0.17 17.83 -2.48
N ILE A 63 0.05 16.53 -2.28
CA ILE A 63 1.27 15.99 -1.67
C ILE A 63 1.96 15.09 -2.68
N GLU A 64 3.27 14.88 -2.50
CA GLU A 64 4.00 13.93 -3.32
C GLU A 64 3.60 12.50 -2.92
N LEU A 65 2.91 11.82 -3.83
CA LEU A 65 2.39 10.48 -3.60
C LEU A 65 3.22 9.46 -4.37
N ARG A 66 3.71 8.44 -3.66
CA ARG A 66 4.51 7.36 -4.24
C ARG A 66 3.75 6.05 -4.16
N GLN A 67 4.20 5.06 -4.93
CA GLN A 67 3.57 3.74 -4.88
C GLN A 67 4.62 2.63 -4.79
N LEU A 68 4.24 1.58 -4.07
CA LEU A 68 4.99 0.33 -4.01
C LEU A 68 4.03 -0.79 -4.42
N ASN A 69 4.40 -1.49 -5.49
CA ASN A 69 3.61 -2.62 -5.97
C ASN A 69 4.00 -3.88 -5.24
N PHE A 70 3.02 -4.73 -4.93
CA PHE A 70 3.28 -6.04 -4.35
C PHE A 70 2.27 -7.06 -4.87
N GLY A 71 2.59 -8.32 -4.69
CA GLY A 71 1.73 -9.40 -5.17
C GLY A 71 2.27 -10.76 -4.79
N SER A 72 1.77 -11.79 -5.46
CA SER A 72 2.13 -13.18 -5.21
C SER A 72 2.98 -13.70 -6.37
N GLY A 73 4.18 -14.23 -6.04
CA GLY A 73 5.09 -14.73 -7.05
C GLY A 73 5.50 -13.63 -8.03
N ARG A 74 5.24 -13.85 -9.31
CA ARG A 74 5.58 -12.87 -10.35
C ARG A 74 4.43 -11.91 -10.67
N LYS A 75 3.26 -12.12 -10.04
CA LYS A 75 2.07 -11.34 -10.35
C LYS A 75 1.90 -10.20 -9.37
N ILE A 76 1.87 -8.96 -9.90
CA ILE A 76 1.54 -7.78 -9.10
C ILE A 76 0.03 -7.70 -9.00
N THR A 77 -0.49 -7.63 -7.78
CA THR A 77 -1.93 -7.57 -7.54
C THR A 77 -2.37 -6.30 -6.83
N HIS A 78 -1.49 -5.68 -6.06
CA HIS A 78 -1.85 -4.53 -5.22
C HIS A 78 -0.79 -3.44 -5.28
N ARG A 79 -1.21 -2.23 -4.90
CA ARG A 79 -0.36 -1.04 -4.80
C ARG A 79 -0.54 -0.42 -3.42
N ILE A 80 0.55 -0.04 -2.80
CA ILE A 80 0.56 0.77 -1.57
C ILE A 80 0.82 2.21 -1.99
N LEU A 81 -0.09 3.12 -1.68
CA LEU A 81 0.06 4.54 -1.98
C LEU A 81 0.47 5.27 -0.71
N PHE A 82 1.59 5.97 -0.75
CA PHE A 82 2.16 6.56 0.46
C PHE A 82 2.88 7.87 0.19
N ALA A 83 3.10 8.64 1.25
CA ALA A 83 3.92 9.84 1.23
C ALA A 83 5.04 9.71 2.25
N ILE A 84 6.18 10.33 1.94
CA ILE A 84 7.35 10.33 2.82
C ILE A 84 7.39 11.63 3.58
N GLN A 85 7.45 11.54 4.92
CA GLN A 85 7.65 12.67 5.82
C GLN A 85 9.08 12.61 6.38
N PRO A 86 9.56 13.65 7.06
CA PRO A 86 10.95 13.64 7.54
C PRO A 86 11.37 12.43 8.38
N SER A 87 10.48 11.89 9.19
CA SER A 87 10.79 10.76 10.08
C SER A 87 9.91 9.55 9.89
N HIS A 88 8.89 9.63 9.04
CA HIS A 88 7.93 8.54 8.89
C HIS A 88 7.33 8.50 7.49
N VAL A 89 6.71 7.37 7.18
CA VAL A 89 5.96 7.14 5.95
C VAL A 89 4.50 7.02 6.33
N VAL A 90 3.63 7.72 5.61
CA VAL A 90 2.17 7.63 5.81
C VAL A 90 1.58 6.88 4.62
N VAL A 91 0.97 5.73 4.89
CA VAL A 91 0.28 4.93 3.88
C VAL A 91 -1.17 5.39 3.82
N TYR A 92 -1.57 5.94 2.67
CA TYR A 92 -2.92 6.50 2.49
C TYR A 92 -3.92 5.50 1.95
N ALA A 93 -3.48 4.54 1.16
CA ALA A 93 -4.38 3.56 0.57
C ALA A 93 -3.63 2.29 0.16
N ILE A 94 -4.34 1.16 0.18
CA ILE A 94 -3.86 -0.11 -0.36
C ILE A 94 -4.93 -0.54 -1.37
N ARG A 95 -4.57 -0.61 -2.65
CA ARG A 95 -5.52 -0.80 -3.73
C ARG A 95 -5.15 -2.00 -4.60
N HIS A 96 -6.16 -2.69 -5.10
CA HIS A 96 -5.96 -3.70 -6.13
C HIS A 96 -5.62 -3.00 -7.45
N VAL A 97 -4.69 -3.57 -8.21
CA VAL A 97 -4.24 -2.93 -9.47
C VAL A 97 -5.35 -2.79 -10.51
N ALA A 98 -6.42 -3.58 -10.39
CA ALA A 98 -7.57 -3.49 -11.29
C ALA A 98 -8.51 -2.32 -10.95
N GLN A 99 -8.37 -1.70 -9.76
CA GLN A 99 -9.19 -0.55 -9.40
C GLN A 99 -8.71 0.67 -10.18
N SER A 100 -9.66 1.54 -10.55
CA SER A 100 -9.33 2.80 -11.21
C SER A 100 -8.47 3.67 -10.28
N GLU A 101 -7.83 4.68 -10.85
CA GLU A 101 -7.00 5.59 -10.06
C GLU A 101 -7.79 6.20 -8.90
N TRP A 102 -7.13 6.27 -7.74
CA TRP A 102 -7.71 6.91 -6.57
C TRP A 102 -7.76 8.42 -6.79
N GLN A 103 -8.91 9.04 -6.48
CA GLN A 103 -9.09 10.47 -6.68
C GLN A 103 -9.28 11.18 -5.34
N PRO A 104 -8.83 12.46 -5.23
CA PRO A 104 -9.04 13.23 -4.02
C PRO A 104 -10.51 13.29 -3.62
N GLY A 105 -10.78 13.07 -2.32
CA GLY A 105 -12.14 13.12 -1.80
C GLY A 105 -12.98 11.88 -2.04
N LYS A 106 -12.41 10.84 -2.63
CA LYS A 106 -13.10 9.56 -2.87
C LYS A 106 -12.39 8.42 -2.17
N ASP A 107 -13.15 7.45 -1.71
CA ASP A 107 -12.62 6.22 -1.11
C ASP A 107 -12.36 5.14 -2.14
#